data_c725db0bb4afae3d518e80658e47d038
#
_entry.id   c725db0bb4afae3d518e80658e47d038
#
_cell.length_a   1.000
_cell.length_b   1.000
_cell.length_c   1.000
_cell.angle_alpha   90.00
_cell.angle_beta   90.00
_cell.angle_gamma   90.00
#
_symmetry.space_group_name_H-M   'P 1'
#
loop_
_entity.id
_entity.type
_entity.pdbx_description
1 polymer ?
#
loop_
_entity_poly.entity_id
_entity_poly.type
_entity_poly.pdbx_seq_one_letter_code
_entity_poly.pdbx_strand_id
1 'polypeptide(L)'
;LSKNIAPAKETHRDLEVLNEIETLEEIRVAKDNLSYQAQDGVLYSKDKKQLFSYPKSKKSETYNMPASVKKVEEFNALINLKYLKNLTLSKNLSVTPSCNDSSIESVTIPGQIGGIDESSFENCNKLNKVTITKGLRFINDYAFFECKALKEIKLPEGLQSIGVGVFYRTGIKQLTIPGSVVKIDVIDKSIKLSKPSYLKKFKRDSGAIYYEARATIKASGKKAVTYKASRITKIKAKTSKVTIQKGKTTKLQTRVYISKKLKKGYLDPEILKFTTSNKKVVKVSSKGTIKGLKKGKATVTVKLRTTGKTYKVNVKVK
;
A
#
# COMPACT_ATOMS: atom_id res chain seq x y z
N LEU A 1 18.24 7.68 -32.29
CA LEU A 1 18.70 6.31 -32.57
C LEU A 1 18.41 5.93 -34.02
N SER A 2 19.42 5.43 -34.74
CA SER A 2 19.27 4.99 -36.13
C SER A 2 18.41 3.71 -36.24
N LYS A 3 18.02 3.37 -37.49
CA LYS A 3 17.24 2.16 -37.78
C LYS A 3 17.90 0.84 -37.36
N ASN A 4 19.22 0.82 -37.31
CA ASN A 4 20.01 -0.39 -37.08
C ASN A 4 20.33 -0.67 -35.61
N ILE A 5 19.95 0.21 -34.69
CA ILE A 5 20.12 -0.06 -33.26
C ILE A 5 19.03 -1.03 -32.82
N ALA A 6 19.41 -2.28 -32.63
CA ALA A 6 18.57 -3.33 -32.00
C ALA A 6 19.10 -3.65 -30.60
N PRO A 7 18.26 -4.16 -29.67
CA PRO A 7 18.75 -4.64 -28.40
C PRO A 7 19.75 -5.77 -28.63
N ALA A 8 20.92 -5.72 -28.01
CA ALA A 8 21.73 -6.90 -27.84
C ALA A 8 20.89 -7.97 -27.10
N LYS A 9 20.98 -9.23 -27.51
CA LYS A 9 20.08 -10.32 -27.07
C LYS A 9 19.95 -10.51 -25.55
N GLU A 10 20.82 -9.88 -24.74
CA GLU A 10 20.88 -10.14 -23.30
C GLU A 10 20.91 -8.90 -22.39
N THR A 11 21.27 -7.71 -22.85
CA THR A 11 21.29 -6.51 -21.99
C THR A 11 21.05 -5.23 -22.78
N HIS A 12 20.12 -4.37 -22.31
CA HIS A 12 19.95 -3.00 -22.84
C HIS A 12 21.00 -2.02 -22.33
N ARG A 13 22.19 -2.51 -21.90
CA ARG A 13 23.28 -1.68 -21.32
C ARG A 13 23.70 -0.51 -22.18
N ASP A 14 23.66 -0.69 -23.51
CA ASP A 14 24.03 0.39 -24.44
C ASP A 14 23.07 1.61 -24.38
N LEU A 15 21.86 1.41 -23.82
CA LEU A 15 20.90 2.50 -23.64
C LEU A 15 21.00 3.17 -22.24
N GLU A 16 21.67 2.53 -21.29
CA GLU A 16 21.89 3.08 -19.94
C GLU A 16 22.66 4.40 -20.02
N VAL A 17 23.59 4.51 -20.96
CA VAL A 17 24.37 5.74 -21.20
C VAL A 17 23.46 6.96 -21.44
N LEU A 18 22.26 6.78 -22.01
CA LEU A 18 21.31 7.87 -22.20
C LEU A 18 20.80 8.43 -20.87
N ASN A 19 20.75 7.59 -19.84
CA ASN A 19 20.32 7.98 -18.51
C ASN A 19 21.41 8.64 -17.67
N GLU A 20 22.67 8.65 -18.17
CA GLU A 20 23.80 9.35 -17.54
C GLU A 20 24.01 10.76 -18.13
N ILE A 21 23.41 11.06 -19.29
CA ILE A 21 23.57 12.36 -19.93
C ILE A 21 22.71 13.42 -19.25
N GLU A 22 23.33 14.21 -18.40
CA GLU A 22 22.66 15.24 -17.59
C GLU A 22 21.99 16.36 -18.40
N THR A 23 22.51 16.64 -19.64
CA THR A 23 22.04 17.70 -20.52
C THR A 23 21.05 17.22 -21.58
N LEU A 24 20.70 15.92 -21.57
CA LEU A 24 19.80 15.36 -22.57
C LEU A 24 18.38 15.93 -22.41
N GLU A 25 17.87 16.55 -23.47
CA GLU A 25 16.54 17.15 -23.51
C GLU A 25 15.52 16.32 -24.29
N GLU A 26 15.97 15.60 -25.32
CA GLU A 26 15.06 14.85 -26.20
C GLU A 26 15.78 13.62 -26.80
N ILE A 27 15.05 12.54 -26.98
CA ILE A 27 15.50 11.37 -27.75
C ILE A 27 14.63 11.23 -28.98
N ARG A 28 15.28 11.07 -30.15
CA ARG A 28 14.63 10.80 -31.43
C ARG A 28 15.00 9.41 -31.93
N VAL A 29 14.02 8.69 -32.46
CA VAL A 29 14.18 7.33 -33.00
C VAL A 29 13.70 7.33 -34.44
N ALA A 30 14.49 6.73 -35.35
CA ALA A 30 14.11 6.60 -36.76
C ALA A 30 12.79 5.82 -36.87
N LYS A 31 11.90 6.23 -37.78
CA LYS A 31 10.55 5.63 -37.93
C LYS A 31 10.57 4.13 -38.25
N ASP A 32 11.60 3.71 -39.00
CA ASP A 32 11.84 2.33 -39.42
C ASP A 32 12.66 1.49 -38.42
N ASN A 33 12.98 2.03 -37.22
CA ASN A 33 13.58 1.24 -36.14
C ASN A 33 12.58 0.18 -35.66
N LEU A 34 13.01 -1.08 -35.65
CA LEU A 34 12.14 -2.22 -35.35
C LEU A 34 11.98 -2.48 -33.85
N SER A 35 12.90 -1.98 -33.03
CA SER A 35 12.98 -2.32 -31.59
C SER A 35 12.50 -1.21 -30.67
N TYR A 36 12.70 0.05 -31.08
CA TYR A 36 12.46 1.23 -30.27
C TYR A 36 11.53 2.22 -30.94
N GLN A 37 10.95 3.09 -30.14
CA GLN A 37 10.27 4.30 -30.58
C GLN A 37 10.45 5.41 -29.55
N ALA A 38 10.36 6.65 -30.00
CA ALA A 38 10.26 7.79 -29.12
C ALA A 38 8.86 8.40 -29.23
N GLN A 39 8.31 8.80 -28.10
CA GLN A 39 7.12 9.64 -28.03
C GLN A 39 7.42 10.82 -27.10
N ASP A 40 7.18 12.02 -27.60
CA ASP A 40 7.46 13.27 -26.86
C ASP A 40 8.88 13.31 -26.29
N GLY A 41 9.87 12.81 -27.06
CA GLY A 41 11.27 12.77 -26.67
C GLY A 41 11.66 11.73 -25.62
N VAL A 42 10.73 10.88 -25.19
CA VAL A 42 10.94 9.78 -24.23
C VAL A 42 11.11 8.46 -24.98
N LEU A 43 12.07 7.64 -24.57
CA LEU A 43 12.42 6.37 -25.24
C LEU A 43 11.64 5.19 -24.68
N TYR A 44 11.01 4.43 -25.58
CA TYR A 44 10.25 3.21 -25.27
C TYR A 44 10.66 2.03 -26.15
N SER A 45 10.29 0.82 -25.72
CA SER A 45 10.20 -0.32 -26.63
C SER A 45 9.19 -0.04 -27.75
N LYS A 46 9.33 -0.73 -28.89
CA LYS A 46 8.47 -0.53 -30.07
C LYS A 46 6.97 -0.72 -29.75
N ASP A 47 6.64 -1.63 -28.83
CA ASP A 47 5.27 -1.90 -28.38
C ASP A 47 4.83 -1.01 -27.19
N LYS A 48 5.65 -0.06 -26.77
CA LYS A 48 5.46 0.85 -25.64
C LYS A 48 5.20 0.16 -24.28
N LYS A 49 5.62 -1.08 -24.11
CA LYS A 49 5.46 -1.77 -22.82
C LYS A 49 6.60 -1.48 -21.84
N GLN A 50 7.74 -1.04 -22.33
CA GLN A 50 8.90 -0.67 -21.51
C GLN A 50 9.34 0.76 -21.81
N LEU A 51 9.59 1.52 -20.74
CA LEU A 51 10.24 2.83 -20.79
C LEU A 51 11.74 2.62 -20.53
N PHE A 52 12.61 3.10 -21.40
CA PHE A 52 14.06 2.98 -21.29
C PHE A 52 14.73 4.24 -20.79
N SER A 53 14.28 5.42 -21.22
CA SER A 53 14.88 6.68 -20.82
C SER A 53 13.89 7.83 -20.90
N TYR A 54 13.86 8.62 -19.84
CA TYR A 54 13.25 9.94 -19.80
C TYR A 54 14.38 10.96 -19.67
N PRO A 55 14.59 11.85 -20.66
CA PRO A 55 15.72 12.77 -20.65
C PRO A 55 15.76 13.68 -19.42
N LYS A 56 16.89 13.71 -18.72
CA LYS A 56 17.04 14.44 -17.45
C LYS A 56 16.80 15.94 -17.53
N SER A 57 17.15 16.54 -18.67
CA SER A 57 16.97 17.97 -18.95
C SER A 57 15.76 18.30 -19.82
N LYS A 58 14.85 17.34 -20.04
CA LYS A 58 13.60 17.59 -20.75
C LYS A 58 12.78 18.66 -20.04
N LYS A 59 12.44 19.76 -20.77
CA LYS A 59 11.76 20.94 -20.21
C LYS A 59 10.27 20.74 -19.85
N SER A 60 9.72 19.56 -20.09
CA SER A 60 8.32 19.27 -19.78
C SER A 60 8.08 19.18 -18.26
N GLU A 61 7.17 19.98 -17.75
CA GLU A 61 6.79 19.98 -16.33
C GLU A 61 5.82 18.83 -15.95
N THR A 62 5.20 18.20 -16.95
CA THR A 62 4.21 17.14 -16.71
C THR A 62 4.51 15.90 -17.55
N TYR A 63 4.47 14.74 -16.91
CA TYR A 63 4.56 13.47 -17.58
C TYR A 63 3.48 12.51 -17.11
N ASN A 64 2.59 12.14 -18.04
CA ASN A 64 1.61 11.09 -17.85
C ASN A 64 2.13 9.83 -18.53
N MET A 65 2.65 8.89 -17.76
CA MET A 65 3.18 7.65 -18.29
C MET A 65 2.10 6.86 -19.03
N PRO A 66 2.32 6.47 -20.28
CA PRO A 66 1.34 5.71 -21.06
C PRO A 66 0.86 4.45 -20.34
N ALA A 67 -0.44 4.16 -20.41
CA ALA A 67 -1.01 2.97 -19.77
C ALA A 67 -0.48 1.65 -20.36
N SER A 68 0.12 1.66 -21.54
CA SER A 68 0.81 0.51 -22.13
C SER A 68 2.08 0.11 -21.39
N VAL A 69 2.74 1.07 -20.69
CA VAL A 69 3.99 0.82 -19.97
C VAL A 69 3.74 -0.11 -18.79
N LYS A 70 4.45 -1.24 -18.77
CA LYS A 70 4.43 -2.29 -17.75
C LYS A 70 5.72 -2.38 -16.97
N LYS A 71 6.81 -1.87 -17.54
CA LYS A 71 8.15 -1.86 -16.95
C LYS A 71 8.83 -0.52 -17.24
N VAL A 72 9.58 -0.03 -16.26
CA VAL A 72 10.56 1.04 -16.45
C VAL A 72 11.93 0.42 -16.29
N GLU A 73 12.92 0.87 -17.09
CA GLU A 73 14.30 0.39 -16.98
C GLU A 73 14.86 0.72 -15.59
N GLU A 74 15.54 -0.25 -14.98
CA GLU A 74 16.05 -0.14 -13.62
C GLU A 74 17.22 0.85 -13.50
N PHE A 75 17.93 1.08 -14.60
CA PHE A 75 19.11 1.95 -14.64
C PHE A 75 18.72 3.42 -14.86
N ASN A 76 18.37 4.10 -13.79
CA ASN A 76 18.30 5.56 -13.73
C ASN A 76 17.31 6.24 -14.71
N ALA A 77 16.36 5.50 -15.28
CA ALA A 77 15.48 6.01 -16.35
C ALA A 77 14.59 7.20 -15.92
N LEU A 78 14.30 7.36 -14.64
CA LEU A 78 13.44 8.43 -14.09
C LEU A 78 14.05 9.14 -12.88
N ILE A 79 15.36 9.00 -12.64
CA ILE A 79 16.02 9.67 -11.52
C ILE A 79 16.59 11.03 -11.94
N ASN A 80 16.79 11.91 -10.97
CA ASN A 80 17.44 13.21 -11.13
C ASN A 80 16.78 14.08 -12.21
N LEU A 81 15.44 14.06 -12.31
CA LEU A 81 14.68 14.82 -13.31
C LEU A 81 14.58 16.29 -12.88
N LYS A 82 15.20 17.21 -13.64
CA LYS A 82 15.39 18.61 -13.26
C LYS A 82 14.13 19.46 -13.38
N TYR A 83 13.29 19.21 -14.37
CA TYR A 83 12.17 20.08 -14.75
C TYR A 83 10.81 19.45 -14.55
N LEU A 84 10.75 18.12 -14.36
CA LEU A 84 9.49 17.42 -14.16
C LEU A 84 8.90 17.76 -12.79
N LYS A 85 7.70 18.35 -12.78
CA LYS A 85 6.96 18.69 -11.56
C LYS A 85 5.83 17.71 -11.27
N ASN A 86 5.13 17.25 -12.30
CA ASN A 86 3.92 16.42 -12.15
C ASN A 86 4.09 15.07 -12.84
N LEU A 87 4.11 13.99 -12.06
CA LEU A 87 4.26 12.63 -12.55
C LEU A 87 2.99 11.81 -12.29
N THR A 88 2.44 11.20 -13.35
CA THR A 88 1.43 10.14 -13.22
C THR A 88 2.01 8.82 -13.69
N LEU A 89 2.11 7.84 -12.80
CA LEU A 89 2.61 6.49 -13.13
C LEU A 89 1.56 5.66 -13.86
N SER A 90 2.00 4.74 -14.71
CA SER A 90 1.12 3.78 -15.38
C SER A 90 0.50 2.82 -14.36
N LYS A 91 -0.81 2.57 -14.49
CA LYS A 91 -1.55 1.59 -13.68
C LYS A 91 -1.13 0.13 -13.93
N ASN A 92 -0.41 -0.11 -15.02
CA ASN A 92 0.02 -1.45 -15.44
C ASN A 92 1.48 -1.76 -15.08
N LEU A 93 2.16 -0.88 -14.37
CA LEU A 93 3.48 -1.18 -13.79
C LEU A 93 3.36 -2.32 -12.77
N SER A 94 4.38 -3.17 -12.74
CA SER A 94 4.52 -4.22 -11.72
C SER A 94 5.04 -3.68 -10.38
N VAL A 95 5.92 -2.68 -10.44
CA VAL A 95 6.53 -1.99 -9.29
C VAL A 95 6.62 -0.49 -9.57
N THR A 96 6.75 0.35 -8.54
CA THR A 96 7.10 1.76 -8.75
C THR A 96 8.55 1.87 -9.21
N PRO A 97 8.84 2.70 -10.22
CA PRO A 97 10.21 2.97 -10.61
C PRO A 97 10.92 3.85 -9.57
N SER A 98 12.24 3.84 -9.57
CA SER A 98 13.03 4.85 -8.87
C SER A 98 12.88 6.20 -9.57
N CYS A 99 12.49 7.21 -8.81
CA CYS A 99 12.37 8.61 -9.21
C CYS A 99 13.15 9.53 -8.26
N ASN A 100 14.11 8.97 -7.52
CA ASN A 100 14.88 9.68 -6.50
C ASN A 100 15.63 10.90 -7.08
N ASP A 101 15.97 11.82 -6.19
CA ASP A 101 16.70 13.06 -6.47
C ASP A 101 16.03 13.98 -7.52
N SER A 102 14.75 13.76 -7.82
CA SER A 102 14.01 14.49 -8.85
C SER A 102 13.30 15.73 -8.30
N SER A 103 13.08 16.73 -9.17
CA SER A 103 12.37 17.97 -8.84
C SER A 103 10.83 17.81 -8.78
N ILE A 104 10.33 16.59 -8.73
CA ILE A 104 8.89 16.27 -8.73
C ILE A 104 8.20 16.95 -7.53
N GLU A 105 7.13 17.69 -7.81
CA GLU A 105 6.29 18.35 -6.82
C GLU A 105 5.04 17.53 -6.50
N SER A 106 4.49 16.82 -7.51
CA SER A 106 3.33 15.95 -7.33
C SER A 106 3.49 14.61 -8.02
N VAL A 107 3.00 13.54 -7.37
CA VAL A 107 2.96 12.20 -7.97
C VAL A 107 1.61 11.53 -7.77
N THR A 108 1.09 10.92 -8.84
CA THR A 108 -0.06 10.01 -8.78
C THR A 108 0.40 8.57 -8.94
N ILE A 109 0.17 7.76 -7.91
CA ILE A 109 0.57 6.35 -7.82
C ILE A 109 -0.69 5.48 -7.89
N PRO A 110 -0.93 4.75 -8.98
CA PRO A 110 -2.03 3.80 -9.08
C PRO A 110 -1.84 2.64 -8.11
N GLY A 111 -2.85 2.38 -7.27
CA GLY A 111 -2.79 1.31 -6.27
C GLY A 111 -2.72 -0.11 -6.86
N GLN A 112 -3.02 -0.29 -8.15
CA GLN A 112 -2.85 -1.55 -8.86
C GLN A 112 -1.40 -2.02 -8.92
N ILE A 113 -0.43 -1.13 -8.83
CA ILE A 113 1.01 -1.43 -8.73
C ILE A 113 1.31 -2.34 -7.52
N GLY A 114 0.45 -2.30 -6.48
CA GLY A 114 0.56 -3.16 -5.31
C GLY A 114 1.53 -2.65 -4.24
N GLY A 115 2.64 -2.05 -4.59
CA GLY A 115 3.64 -1.53 -3.68
C GLY A 115 4.37 -0.29 -4.20
N ILE A 116 4.87 0.52 -3.26
CA ILE A 116 5.89 1.54 -3.53
C ILE A 116 7.22 0.92 -3.14
N ASP A 117 8.15 0.87 -4.08
CA ASP A 117 9.42 0.19 -3.88
C ASP A 117 10.40 1.01 -3.04
N GLU A 118 11.48 0.35 -2.64
CA GLU A 118 12.54 0.96 -1.85
C GLU A 118 13.11 2.19 -2.56
N SER A 119 13.30 3.26 -1.79
CA SER A 119 13.88 4.54 -2.25
C SER A 119 13.22 5.17 -3.49
N SER A 120 11.99 4.75 -3.87
CA SER A 120 11.35 5.20 -5.13
C SER A 120 11.28 6.72 -5.29
N PHE A 121 11.10 7.47 -4.20
CA PHE A 121 11.02 8.94 -4.19
C PHE A 121 11.98 9.55 -3.17
N GLU A 122 13.06 8.85 -2.84
CA GLU A 122 14.10 9.34 -1.95
C GLU A 122 14.66 10.68 -2.46
N ASN A 123 14.91 11.64 -1.55
CA ASN A 123 15.42 12.98 -1.86
C ASN A 123 14.59 13.82 -2.84
N CYS A 124 13.34 13.47 -3.12
CA CYS A 124 12.43 14.33 -3.86
C CYS A 124 12.01 15.53 -2.97
N ASN A 125 12.94 16.45 -2.76
CA ASN A 125 12.83 17.53 -1.77
C ASN A 125 11.69 18.52 -2.03
N LYS A 126 11.18 18.59 -3.27
CA LYS A 126 10.04 19.43 -3.68
C LYS A 126 8.71 18.69 -3.63
N LEU A 127 8.71 17.37 -3.47
CA LEU A 127 7.50 16.56 -3.46
C LEU A 127 6.61 16.95 -2.29
N ASN A 128 5.48 17.58 -2.59
CA ASN A 128 4.52 18.07 -1.60
C ASN A 128 3.16 17.40 -1.70
N LYS A 129 2.85 16.73 -2.84
CA LYS A 129 1.57 16.06 -3.06
C LYS A 129 1.76 14.64 -3.58
N VAL A 130 1.29 13.67 -2.79
CA VAL A 130 1.27 12.25 -3.17
C VAL A 130 -0.17 11.76 -3.20
N THR A 131 -0.64 11.34 -4.38
CA THR A 131 -1.98 10.77 -4.57
C THR A 131 -1.84 9.26 -4.77
N ILE A 132 -2.34 8.46 -3.85
CA ILE A 132 -2.33 7.00 -3.95
C ILE A 132 -3.75 6.51 -4.17
N THR A 133 -4.00 5.79 -5.26
CA THR A 133 -5.33 5.20 -5.49
C THR A 133 -5.48 3.88 -4.72
N LYS A 134 -6.71 3.37 -4.64
CA LYS A 134 -7.02 2.13 -3.90
C LYS A 134 -6.29 0.93 -4.50
N GLY A 135 -5.73 0.05 -3.62
CA GLY A 135 -5.08 -1.20 -4.04
C GLY A 135 -3.67 -1.38 -3.51
N LEU A 136 -2.97 -0.29 -3.16
CA LEU A 136 -1.62 -0.34 -2.60
C LEU A 136 -1.58 -1.20 -1.33
N ARG A 137 -0.57 -2.07 -1.24
CA ARG A 137 -0.39 -3.02 -0.13
C ARG A 137 0.86 -2.76 0.70
N PHE A 138 1.93 -2.25 0.08
CA PHE A 138 3.23 -2.07 0.72
C PHE A 138 3.81 -0.70 0.38
N ILE A 139 4.51 -0.10 1.33
CA ILE A 139 5.45 1.01 1.12
C ILE A 139 6.77 0.50 1.69
N ASN A 140 7.74 0.26 0.82
CA ASN A 140 9.02 -0.33 1.20
C ASN A 140 9.98 0.72 1.79
N ASP A 141 11.17 0.28 2.19
CA ASP A 141 12.11 1.07 2.96
C ASP A 141 12.50 2.36 2.22
N TYR A 142 12.66 3.45 2.95
CA TYR A 142 13.10 4.78 2.45
C TYR A 142 12.29 5.39 1.31
N ALA A 143 11.12 4.86 0.97
CA ALA A 143 10.35 5.26 -0.22
C ALA A 143 10.10 6.77 -0.36
N PHE A 144 9.99 7.51 0.74
CA PHE A 144 9.84 8.97 0.79
C PHE A 144 10.88 9.63 1.71
N PHE A 145 12.03 8.98 1.91
CA PHE A 145 13.12 9.51 2.72
C PHE A 145 13.57 10.89 2.19
N GLU A 146 13.73 11.87 3.09
CA GLU A 146 14.11 13.26 2.76
C GLU A 146 13.17 14.03 1.80
N CYS A 147 11.91 13.59 1.63
CA CYS A 147 10.90 14.41 0.96
C CYS A 147 10.48 15.59 1.86
N LYS A 148 11.32 16.60 2.00
CA LYS A 148 11.17 17.69 2.99
C LYS A 148 9.90 18.53 2.83
N ALA A 149 9.44 18.71 1.60
CA ALA A 149 8.20 19.43 1.29
C ALA A 149 6.92 18.64 1.59
N LEU A 150 7.01 17.31 1.81
CA LEU A 150 5.85 16.46 2.05
C LEU A 150 5.36 16.63 3.48
N LYS A 151 4.28 17.41 3.66
CA LYS A 151 3.68 17.73 4.97
C LYS A 151 2.55 16.80 5.36
N GLU A 152 1.92 16.15 4.38
CA GLU A 152 0.81 15.21 4.59
C GLU A 152 0.80 14.12 3.53
N ILE A 153 0.26 12.97 3.88
CA ILE A 153 -0.01 11.86 2.95
C ILE A 153 -1.23 11.09 3.45
N LYS A 154 -2.14 10.78 2.53
CA LYS A 154 -3.30 9.93 2.81
C LYS A 154 -3.01 8.49 2.44
N LEU A 155 -2.80 7.65 3.45
CA LEU A 155 -2.56 6.22 3.25
C LEU A 155 -3.87 5.48 2.92
N PRO A 156 -3.91 4.65 1.87
CA PRO A 156 -5.13 3.98 1.44
C PRO A 156 -5.50 2.80 2.34
N GLU A 157 -6.79 2.52 2.48
CA GLU A 157 -7.27 1.26 3.06
C GLU A 157 -6.83 0.08 2.16
N GLY A 158 -6.30 -0.96 2.81
CA GLY A 158 -5.68 -2.11 2.13
C GLY A 158 -4.16 -2.16 2.32
N LEU A 159 -3.52 -1.02 2.65
CA LEU A 159 -2.10 -0.97 2.99
C LEU A 159 -1.81 -1.91 4.17
N GLN A 160 -0.80 -2.78 4.02
CA GLN A 160 -0.46 -3.81 5.00
C GLN A 160 0.80 -3.50 5.79
N SER A 161 1.83 -2.94 5.13
CA SER A 161 3.08 -2.60 5.80
C SER A 161 3.69 -1.29 5.33
N ILE A 162 4.44 -0.69 6.25
CA ILE A 162 5.27 0.49 6.04
C ILE A 162 6.68 0.10 6.49
N GLY A 163 7.65 0.25 5.61
CA GLY A 163 9.05 -0.13 5.79
C GLY A 163 9.85 0.77 6.71
N VAL A 164 11.16 0.57 6.70
CA VAL A 164 12.11 1.35 7.49
C VAL A 164 12.28 2.75 6.89
N GLY A 165 12.25 3.77 7.73
CA GLY A 165 12.61 5.12 7.34
C GLY A 165 11.75 5.77 6.26
N VAL A 166 10.58 5.19 5.92
CA VAL A 166 9.73 5.65 4.81
C VAL A 166 9.48 7.17 4.84
N PHE A 167 9.24 7.72 6.02
CA PHE A 167 8.94 9.14 6.21
C PHE A 167 10.01 9.87 7.02
N TYR A 168 11.23 9.36 7.09
CA TYR A 168 12.32 10.05 7.75
C TYR A 168 12.65 11.37 7.03
N ARG A 169 12.85 12.43 7.81
CA ARG A 169 13.17 13.78 7.31
C ARG A 169 12.17 14.34 6.30
N THR A 170 10.89 13.93 6.42
CA THR A 170 9.76 14.59 5.73
C THR A 170 9.22 15.74 6.56
N GLY A 171 8.36 16.56 5.96
CA GLY A 171 7.59 17.61 6.66
C GLY A 171 6.40 17.09 7.48
N ILE A 172 6.11 15.78 7.46
CA ILE A 172 4.95 15.17 8.11
C ILE A 172 5.10 15.24 9.63
N LYS A 173 4.10 15.85 10.31
CA LYS A 173 4.04 15.92 11.78
C LYS A 173 3.04 14.92 12.37
N GLN A 174 2.02 14.56 11.60
CA GLN A 174 0.98 13.63 12.02
C GLN A 174 0.61 12.68 10.89
N LEU A 175 0.47 11.39 11.20
CA LEU A 175 0.14 10.35 10.23
C LEU A 175 -0.98 9.47 10.74
N THR A 176 -2.06 9.33 9.94
CA THR A 176 -3.15 8.39 10.23
C THR A 176 -2.87 7.05 9.58
N ILE A 177 -2.80 6.01 10.40
CA ILE A 177 -2.51 4.64 9.96
C ILE A 177 -3.81 3.90 9.68
N PRO A 178 -4.04 3.41 8.45
CA PRO A 178 -5.23 2.63 8.10
C PRO A 178 -5.42 1.38 8.95
N GLY A 179 -6.69 0.98 9.11
CA GLY A 179 -7.05 -0.23 9.84
C GLY A 179 -6.63 -1.56 9.20
N SER A 180 -5.97 -1.55 8.07
CA SER A 180 -5.43 -2.73 7.39
C SER A 180 -3.95 -2.96 7.69
N VAL A 181 -3.23 -1.95 8.20
CA VAL A 181 -1.78 -2.03 8.46
C VAL A 181 -1.50 -3.02 9.61
N VAL A 182 -0.56 -3.92 9.38
CA VAL A 182 -0.14 -4.96 10.32
C VAL A 182 1.28 -4.77 10.84
N LYS A 183 2.09 -4.00 10.11
CA LYS A 183 3.49 -3.76 10.46
C LYS A 183 3.89 -2.33 10.05
N ILE A 184 4.60 -1.66 10.94
CA ILE A 184 5.34 -0.44 10.65
C ILE A 184 6.74 -0.69 11.19
N ASP A 185 7.72 -0.66 10.33
CA ASP A 185 9.11 -0.72 10.74
C ASP A 185 9.58 0.64 11.31
N VAL A 186 10.83 0.91 11.32
CA VAL A 186 11.35 2.11 11.98
C VAL A 186 10.75 3.38 11.37
N ILE A 187 10.04 4.15 12.19
CA ILE A 187 9.44 5.42 11.79
C ILE A 187 10.07 6.57 12.59
N ASP A 188 10.09 7.76 12.02
CA ASP A 188 10.56 8.97 12.67
C ASP A 188 9.78 9.24 13.97
N LYS A 189 10.50 9.42 15.07
CA LYS A 189 9.90 9.65 16.41
C LYS A 189 9.15 10.97 16.50
N SER A 190 9.44 11.93 15.63
CA SER A 190 8.76 13.22 15.58
C SER A 190 7.35 13.13 15.03
N ILE A 191 7.02 12.06 14.30
CA ILE A 191 5.70 11.85 13.69
C ILE A 191 4.71 11.30 14.72
N LYS A 192 3.65 12.05 15.01
CA LYS A 192 2.53 11.59 15.84
C LYS A 192 1.65 10.62 15.06
N LEU A 193 1.58 9.37 15.51
CA LEU A 193 0.75 8.34 14.86
C LEU A 193 -0.66 8.29 15.45
N SER A 194 -1.68 8.47 14.60
CA SER A 194 -3.04 8.02 14.85
C SER A 194 -3.18 6.61 14.26
N LYS A 195 -3.16 5.59 15.12
CA LYS A 195 -3.05 4.19 14.69
C LYS A 195 -4.03 3.27 15.40
N PRO A 196 -4.41 2.12 14.79
CA PRO A 196 -5.22 1.10 15.46
C PRO A 196 -4.58 0.59 16.75
N SER A 197 -5.40 0.32 17.77
CA SER A 197 -4.95 -0.12 19.10
C SER A 197 -4.24 -1.48 19.10
N TYR A 198 -4.52 -2.33 18.10
CA TYR A 198 -3.84 -3.62 17.95
C TYR A 198 -2.40 -3.50 17.42
N LEU A 199 -2.00 -2.37 16.85
CA LEU A 199 -0.60 -2.08 16.54
C LEU A 199 0.14 -1.72 17.84
N LYS A 200 0.87 -2.66 18.40
CA LYS A 200 1.66 -2.49 19.63
C LYS A 200 3.06 -2.04 19.30
N LYS A 201 3.58 -1.13 20.10
CA LYS A 201 4.92 -0.56 20.01
C LYS A 201 5.95 -1.52 20.61
N PHE A 202 7.05 -1.69 19.92
CA PHE A 202 8.22 -2.45 20.38
C PHE A 202 9.49 -1.62 20.18
N LYS A 203 10.53 -1.94 20.92
CA LYS A 203 11.84 -1.35 20.82
C LYS A 203 12.85 -2.44 20.46
N ARG A 204 13.71 -2.22 19.48
CA ARG A 204 14.86 -3.09 19.17
C ARG A 204 16.01 -2.77 20.13
N ASP A 205 17.00 -3.63 20.22
CA ASP A 205 18.21 -3.41 21.03
C ASP A 205 18.95 -2.13 20.62
N SER A 206 18.95 -1.80 19.33
CA SER A 206 19.45 -0.54 18.78
C SER A 206 18.66 0.71 19.20
N GLY A 207 17.59 0.55 19.98
CA GLY A 207 16.70 1.65 20.37
C GLY A 207 15.64 2.03 19.33
N ALA A 208 15.68 1.48 18.13
CA ALA A 208 14.70 1.73 17.08
C ALA A 208 13.30 1.22 17.47
N ILE A 209 12.28 2.00 17.11
CA ILE A 209 10.88 1.71 17.43
C ILE A 209 10.17 1.15 16.20
N TYR A 210 9.46 0.05 16.37
CA TYR A 210 8.58 -0.52 15.36
C TYR A 210 7.21 -0.86 15.93
N TYR A 211 6.23 -1.08 15.08
CA TYR A 211 4.88 -1.47 15.46
C TYR A 211 4.47 -2.75 14.74
N GLU A 212 3.87 -3.67 15.47
CA GLU A 212 3.38 -4.94 14.93
C GLU A 212 1.98 -5.22 15.43
N ALA A 213 1.14 -5.78 14.54
CA ALA A 213 -0.20 -6.19 14.90
C ALA A 213 -0.17 -7.38 15.87
N ARG A 214 -0.78 -7.22 17.03
CA ARG A 214 -0.95 -8.25 18.04
C ARG A 214 -2.43 -8.54 18.25
N ALA A 215 -2.75 -9.81 18.26
CA ALA A 215 -4.07 -10.31 18.56
C ALA A 215 -4.14 -10.76 20.02
N THR A 216 -5.02 -10.15 20.81
CA THR A 216 -5.26 -10.55 22.19
C THR A 216 -6.41 -11.53 22.24
N ILE A 217 -6.18 -12.70 22.84
CA ILE A 217 -7.18 -13.74 23.08
C ILE A 217 -7.57 -13.70 24.53
N LYS A 218 -8.85 -13.41 24.79
CA LYS A 218 -9.44 -13.40 26.14
C LYS A 218 -10.23 -14.68 26.36
N ALA A 219 -9.93 -15.40 27.45
CA ALA A 219 -10.68 -16.55 27.91
C ALA A 219 -11.32 -16.22 29.26
N SER A 220 -12.53 -16.75 29.53
CA SER A 220 -13.19 -16.56 30.80
C SER A 220 -12.35 -17.09 31.96
N GLY A 221 -12.15 -16.31 32.99
CA GLY A 221 -11.39 -16.67 34.20
C GLY A 221 -9.87 -16.84 34.00
N LYS A 222 -9.31 -16.45 32.82
CA LYS A 222 -7.86 -16.58 32.54
C LYS A 222 -7.25 -15.27 32.10
N LYS A 223 -5.94 -15.10 32.37
CA LYS A 223 -5.15 -13.96 31.85
C LYS A 223 -5.19 -13.95 30.32
N ALA A 224 -5.40 -12.78 29.75
CA ALA A 224 -5.39 -12.60 28.30
C ALA A 224 -3.98 -12.90 27.73
N VAL A 225 -3.92 -13.62 26.61
CA VAL A 225 -2.66 -13.95 25.92
C VAL A 225 -2.61 -13.25 24.57
N THR A 226 -1.46 -12.64 24.29
CA THR A 226 -1.23 -11.86 23.06
C THR A 226 -0.32 -12.63 22.09
N TYR A 227 -0.72 -12.70 20.84
CA TYR A 227 0.02 -13.38 19.77
C TYR A 227 0.25 -12.43 18.59
N LYS A 228 1.33 -12.70 17.79
CA LYS A 228 1.46 -12.07 16.46
C LYS A 228 0.22 -12.38 15.64
N ALA A 229 -0.42 -11.35 15.06
CA ALA A 229 -1.65 -11.55 14.29
C ALA A 229 -1.44 -12.44 13.06
N SER A 230 -0.24 -12.45 12.49
CA SER A 230 0.17 -13.35 11.40
C SER A 230 0.08 -14.84 11.73
N ARG A 231 0.18 -15.22 13.01
CA ARG A 231 0.04 -16.61 13.46
C ARG A 231 -1.39 -17.14 13.44
N ILE A 232 -2.39 -16.27 13.22
CA ILE A 232 -3.79 -16.70 13.17
C ILE A 232 -4.05 -17.39 11.83
N THR A 233 -4.22 -18.70 11.86
CA THR A 233 -4.45 -19.51 10.65
C THR A 233 -5.93 -19.52 10.23
N LYS A 234 -6.86 -19.40 11.19
CA LYS A 234 -8.31 -19.42 10.93
C LYS A 234 -9.08 -18.66 12.01
N ILE A 235 -10.20 -18.06 11.62
CA ILE A 235 -11.20 -17.52 12.53
C ILE A 235 -12.55 -18.20 12.27
N LYS A 236 -13.35 -18.37 13.32
CA LYS A 236 -14.72 -18.91 13.26
C LYS A 236 -15.64 -18.16 14.22
N ALA A 237 -16.92 -18.14 13.94
CA ALA A 237 -17.92 -17.74 14.92
C ALA A 237 -18.01 -18.77 16.08
N LYS A 238 -18.39 -18.31 17.27
CA LYS A 238 -18.89 -19.22 18.31
C LYS A 238 -20.14 -19.95 17.83
N THR A 239 -21.03 -19.22 17.17
CA THR A 239 -22.26 -19.72 16.52
C THR A 239 -22.34 -19.20 15.09
N SER A 240 -22.71 -20.05 14.12
CA SER A 240 -22.90 -19.67 12.72
C SER A 240 -24.29 -19.10 12.42
N LYS A 241 -25.22 -19.28 13.34
CA LYS A 241 -26.63 -18.80 13.25
C LYS A 241 -26.98 -18.01 14.49
N VAL A 242 -27.64 -16.88 14.35
CA VAL A 242 -28.12 -16.01 15.43
C VAL A 242 -29.56 -15.64 15.14
N THR A 243 -30.43 -15.85 16.12
CA THR A 243 -31.82 -15.34 16.11
C THR A 243 -31.92 -14.23 17.15
N ILE A 244 -32.51 -13.10 16.80
CA ILE A 244 -32.62 -11.93 17.66
C ILE A 244 -34.01 -11.28 17.44
N GLN A 245 -34.61 -10.75 18.47
CA GLN A 245 -35.84 -9.97 18.36
C GLN A 245 -35.54 -8.57 17.82
N LYS A 246 -36.54 -7.97 17.13
CA LYS A 246 -36.45 -6.57 16.71
C LYS A 246 -36.12 -5.66 17.91
N GLY A 247 -35.20 -4.71 17.75
CA GLY A 247 -34.73 -3.78 18.77
C GLY A 247 -33.68 -4.35 19.74
N LYS A 248 -33.57 -5.68 19.89
CA LYS A 248 -32.60 -6.30 20.81
C LYS A 248 -31.21 -6.38 20.19
N THR A 249 -30.19 -6.59 21.04
CA THR A 249 -28.78 -6.69 20.66
C THR A 249 -28.17 -8.01 21.11
N THR A 250 -27.14 -8.46 20.35
CA THR A 250 -26.31 -9.58 20.79
C THR A 250 -24.86 -9.34 20.32
N LYS A 251 -23.88 -9.90 21.00
CA LYS A 251 -22.48 -9.76 20.68
C LYS A 251 -21.93 -10.99 19.98
N LEU A 252 -21.30 -10.80 18.81
CA LEU A 252 -20.57 -11.86 18.12
C LEU A 252 -19.24 -12.14 18.82
N GLN A 253 -18.92 -13.41 18.99
CA GLN A 253 -17.65 -13.87 19.55
C GLN A 253 -16.90 -14.67 18.49
N THR A 254 -15.64 -14.30 18.25
CA THR A 254 -14.76 -14.93 17.25
C THR A 254 -13.78 -15.88 17.92
N ARG A 255 -13.86 -17.16 17.61
CA ARG A 255 -12.87 -18.17 18.00
C ARG A 255 -11.69 -18.14 17.05
N VAL A 256 -10.48 -18.47 17.54
CA VAL A 256 -9.23 -18.40 16.79
C VAL A 256 -8.51 -19.74 16.77
N TYR A 257 -7.86 -19.99 15.63
CA TYR A 257 -6.89 -21.07 15.46
C TYR A 257 -5.52 -20.47 15.26
N ILE A 258 -4.52 -20.96 16.01
CA ILE A 258 -3.13 -20.56 15.88
C ILE A 258 -2.33 -21.85 15.62
N SER A 259 -1.58 -21.87 14.52
CA SER A 259 -0.76 -23.05 14.12
C SER A 259 -1.58 -24.37 14.14
N LYS A 260 -2.75 -24.35 13.48
CA LYS A 260 -3.72 -25.47 13.39
C LYS A 260 -4.39 -25.86 14.70
N LYS A 261 -3.97 -25.36 15.86
CA LYS A 261 -4.62 -25.65 17.18
C LYS A 261 -5.67 -24.59 17.53
N LEU A 262 -6.84 -25.04 17.99
CA LEU A 262 -7.87 -24.14 18.51
C LEU A 262 -7.41 -23.58 19.87
N LYS A 263 -7.36 -22.27 20.01
CA LYS A 263 -7.13 -21.62 21.30
C LYS A 263 -8.46 -21.40 22.02
N LYS A 264 -8.52 -21.78 23.30
CA LYS A 264 -9.68 -21.51 24.16
C LYS A 264 -9.76 -20.00 24.42
N GLY A 265 -10.84 -19.38 24.00
CA GLY A 265 -11.10 -17.95 24.17
C GLY A 265 -11.55 -17.25 22.90
N TYR A 266 -11.72 -15.94 22.99
CA TYR A 266 -12.27 -15.12 21.92
C TYR A 266 -11.31 -14.00 21.56
N LEU A 267 -11.22 -13.74 20.26
CA LEU A 267 -10.40 -12.67 19.73
C LEU A 267 -10.98 -11.31 20.11
N ASP A 268 -10.09 -10.38 20.46
CA ASP A 268 -10.47 -8.99 20.66
C ASP A 268 -11.09 -8.42 19.37
N PRO A 269 -12.30 -7.82 19.45
CA PRO A 269 -13.00 -7.34 18.26
C PRO A 269 -12.29 -6.18 17.53
N GLU A 270 -11.37 -5.47 18.16
CA GLU A 270 -10.67 -4.33 17.54
C GLU A 270 -9.87 -4.71 16.28
N ILE A 271 -9.34 -5.95 16.25
CA ILE A 271 -8.62 -6.46 15.08
C ILE A 271 -9.55 -7.00 13.97
N LEU A 272 -10.86 -6.96 14.20
CA LEU A 272 -11.88 -7.46 13.30
C LEU A 272 -12.59 -6.33 12.56
N LYS A 273 -13.06 -6.62 11.35
CA LYS A 273 -14.00 -5.79 10.59
C LYS A 273 -15.32 -6.55 10.45
N PHE A 274 -16.41 -5.89 10.80
CA PHE A 274 -17.76 -6.45 10.72
C PHE A 274 -18.55 -5.73 9.63
N THR A 275 -19.23 -6.50 8.78
CA THR A 275 -20.11 -5.97 7.74
C THR A 275 -21.39 -6.77 7.69
N THR A 276 -22.49 -6.17 7.22
CA THR A 276 -23.77 -6.85 7.04
C THR A 276 -24.20 -6.78 5.58
N SER A 277 -24.82 -7.84 5.09
CA SER A 277 -25.42 -7.91 3.75
C SER A 277 -26.69 -7.06 3.62
N ASN A 278 -27.35 -6.76 4.74
CA ASN A 278 -28.56 -5.94 4.74
C ASN A 278 -28.62 -5.01 5.96
N LYS A 279 -28.30 -3.74 5.73
CA LYS A 279 -28.27 -2.70 6.77
C LYS A 279 -29.68 -2.30 7.27
N LYS A 280 -30.74 -2.55 6.49
CA LYS A 280 -32.14 -2.30 6.90
C LYS A 280 -32.62 -3.33 7.91
N VAL A 281 -32.10 -4.55 7.87
CA VAL A 281 -32.48 -5.66 8.76
C VAL A 281 -31.59 -5.73 10.00
N VAL A 282 -30.27 -5.54 9.82
CA VAL A 282 -29.29 -5.72 10.90
C VAL A 282 -28.25 -4.60 10.84
N LYS A 283 -28.03 -3.93 11.97
CA LYS A 283 -26.87 -3.07 12.21
C LYS A 283 -25.81 -3.86 12.98
N VAL A 284 -24.54 -3.74 12.59
CA VAL A 284 -23.41 -4.29 13.33
C VAL A 284 -22.41 -3.20 13.68
N SER A 285 -21.97 -3.16 14.93
CA SER A 285 -20.97 -2.20 15.40
C SER A 285 -19.54 -2.66 15.09
N SER A 286 -18.57 -1.75 15.18
CA SER A 286 -17.13 -2.05 15.08
C SER A 286 -16.65 -3.05 16.15
N LYS A 287 -17.35 -3.16 17.26
CA LYS A 287 -17.06 -4.12 18.36
C LYS A 287 -17.81 -5.44 18.23
N GLY A 288 -18.52 -5.67 17.10
CA GLY A 288 -19.22 -6.91 16.80
C GLY A 288 -20.58 -7.08 17.52
N THR A 289 -21.16 -6.00 18.03
CA THR A 289 -22.52 -6.01 18.54
C THR A 289 -23.51 -5.91 17.40
N ILE A 290 -24.43 -6.87 17.30
CA ILE A 290 -25.52 -6.89 16.32
C ILE A 290 -26.78 -6.31 16.96
N LYS A 291 -27.51 -5.48 16.24
CA LYS A 291 -28.86 -5.01 16.59
C LYS A 291 -29.82 -5.38 15.48
N GLY A 292 -30.93 -6.04 15.83
CA GLY A 292 -32.06 -6.31 14.93
C GLY A 292 -32.87 -5.04 14.71
N LEU A 293 -33.02 -4.61 13.45
CA LEU A 293 -33.74 -3.37 13.09
C LEU A 293 -35.11 -3.65 12.53
N LYS A 294 -35.24 -4.65 11.66
CA LYS A 294 -36.48 -5.04 10.99
C LYS A 294 -36.54 -6.55 10.85
N LYS A 295 -37.72 -7.15 10.94
CA LYS A 295 -37.98 -8.59 10.67
C LYS A 295 -37.37 -8.97 9.30
N GLY A 296 -36.61 -10.07 9.28
CA GLY A 296 -35.94 -10.53 8.08
C GLY A 296 -34.65 -11.31 8.32
N LYS A 297 -33.88 -11.54 7.27
CA LYS A 297 -32.60 -12.25 7.29
C LYS A 297 -31.48 -11.36 6.80
N ALA A 298 -30.30 -11.49 7.38
CA ALA A 298 -29.06 -10.85 6.91
C ALA A 298 -27.88 -11.76 7.25
N THR A 299 -26.80 -11.61 6.48
CA THR A 299 -25.51 -12.25 6.77
C THR A 299 -24.53 -11.22 7.31
N VAL A 300 -23.97 -11.47 8.48
CA VAL A 300 -22.86 -10.67 9.01
C VAL A 300 -21.55 -11.36 8.63
N THR A 301 -20.72 -10.66 7.89
CA THR A 301 -19.36 -11.11 7.55
C THR A 301 -18.38 -10.49 8.54
N VAL A 302 -17.54 -11.34 9.12
CA VAL A 302 -16.46 -10.95 10.02
C VAL A 302 -15.13 -11.23 9.33
N LYS A 303 -14.30 -10.21 9.20
CA LYS A 303 -12.99 -10.27 8.54
C LYS A 303 -11.90 -9.92 9.54
N LEU A 304 -10.86 -10.74 9.62
CA LEU A 304 -9.62 -10.41 10.32
C LEU A 304 -8.86 -9.38 9.48
N ARG A 305 -8.66 -8.18 10.00
CA ARG A 305 -8.06 -7.05 9.27
C ARG A 305 -6.66 -7.36 8.74
N THR A 306 -5.87 -8.09 9.54
CA THR A 306 -4.45 -8.36 9.30
C THR A 306 -4.18 -9.43 8.24
N THR A 307 -5.05 -10.42 8.09
CA THR A 307 -4.81 -11.55 7.16
C THR A 307 -5.91 -11.70 6.12
N GLY A 308 -6.96 -10.90 6.22
CA GLY A 308 -8.11 -11.01 5.32
C GLY A 308 -9.02 -12.20 5.56
N LYS A 309 -8.70 -13.12 6.48
CA LYS A 309 -9.51 -14.31 6.80
C LYS A 309 -10.90 -13.92 7.25
N THR A 310 -11.91 -14.65 6.80
CA THR A 310 -13.31 -14.33 7.05
C THR A 310 -14.09 -15.53 7.59
N TYR A 311 -15.21 -15.23 8.24
CA TYR A 311 -16.35 -16.15 8.42
C TYR A 311 -17.67 -15.39 8.31
N LYS A 312 -18.76 -16.12 8.11
CA LYS A 312 -20.11 -15.57 7.99
C LYS A 312 -21.01 -16.07 9.13
N VAL A 313 -21.92 -15.21 9.59
CA VAL A 313 -22.97 -15.53 10.57
C VAL A 313 -24.31 -15.17 9.96
N ASN A 314 -25.20 -16.13 9.88
CA ASN A 314 -26.57 -15.91 9.43
C ASN A 314 -27.42 -15.38 10.60
N VAL A 315 -28.00 -14.21 10.40
CA VAL A 315 -28.82 -13.53 11.41
C VAL A 315 -30.26 -13.50 10.94
N LYS A 316 -31.16 -14.00 11.79
CA LYS A 316 -32.61 -13.89 11.62
C LYS A 316 -33.17 -12.92 12.68
N VAL A 317 -33.85 -11.88 12.25
CA VAL A 317 -34.60 -10.97 13.12
C VAL A 317 -36.07 -11.38 13.07
N LYS A 318 -36.65 -11.65 14.27
CA LYS A 318 -38.06 -11.94 14.46
C LYS A 318 -38.86 -10.71 14.87
#